data_e42fab0f5d6c32a48931f063854d1efa
#
_entry.id   e42fab0f5d6c32a48931f063854d1efa
#
_cell.length_a   1.000
_cell.length_b   1.000
_cell.length_c   1.000
_cell.angle_alpha   90.00
_cell.angle_beta   90.00
_cell.angle_gamma   90.00
#
_symmetry.space_group_name_H-M   'P 1'
#
loop_
_entity.id
_entity.type
_entity.pdbx_description
1 polymer ?
#
loop_
_entity_poly.entity_id
_entity_poly.type
_entity_poly.pdbx_seq_one_letter_code
_entity_poly.pdbx_strand_id
1 'polypeptide(L)'
;KGVHYDVSRGSYIRTIMTLMPAVLYITFFNTFDIQIIAKKILLYFSFFIIIISFLTILYPTFVDRILLYLVFFQAIIYSLFCELFSLKNKMYLKSIFVLIYLFILNFFLNFGFHANFWIPYKNILLYI
;
A
#
# COMPACT_ATOMS: atom_id res chain seq x y z
N LYS A 1 -12.13 -33.59 -4.70
CA LYS A 1 -12.13 -32.53 -3.66
C LYS A 1 -11.32 -31.38 -4.23
N GLY A 2 -12.03 -30.39 -4.84
CA GLY A 2 -11.38 -29.20 -5.38
C GLY A 2 -10.76 -28.40 -4.27
N VAL A 3 -9.47 -28.14 -4.35
CA VAL A 3 -8.81 -27.13 -3.54
C VAL A 3 -9.38 -25.81 -4.01
N HIS A 4 -10.35 -25.27 -3.29
CA HIS A 4 -10.78 -23.90 -3.47
C HIS A 4 -9.59 -23.01 -3.09
N TYR A 5 -8.84 -22.56 -4.08
CA TYR A 5 -7.94 -21.45 -3.91
C TYR A 5 -8.82 -20.23 -3.65
N ASP A 6 -9.01 -19.91 -2.38
CA ASP A 6 -9.58 -18.63 -1.98
C ASP A 6 -8.61 -17.54 -2.41
N VAL A 7 -8.74 -17.15 -3.67
CA VAL A 7 -8.03 -16.02 -4.22
C VAL A 7 -8.62 -14.79 -3.54
N SER A 8 -7.97 -14.32 -2.50
CA SER A 8 -8.37 -13.07 -1.85
C SER A 8 -8.23 -11.94 -2.87
N ARG A 9 -9.34 -11.53 -3.47
CA ARG A 9 -9.36 -10.44 -4.47
C ARG A 9 -8.69 -9.16 -3.95
N GLY A 10 -8.69 -8.98 -2.63
CA GLY A 10 -8.00 -7.87 -1.96
C GLY A 10 -6.48 -7.92 -2.03
N SER A 11 -5.87 -9.10 -2.19
CA SER A 11 -4.41 -9.22 -2.24
C SER A 11 -3.81 -8.54 -3.48
N TYR A 12 -4.48 -8.65 -4.62
CA TYR A 12 -4.02 -8.00 -5.86
C TYR A 12 -4.04 -6.48 -5.75
N ILE A 13 -5.09 -5.91 -5.15
CA ILE A 13 -5.19 -4.45 -4.97
C ILE A 13 -4.06 -3.97 -4.05
N ARG A 14 -3.81 -4.68 -2.96
CA ARG A 14 -2.72 -4.37 -2.03
C ARG A 14 -1.34 -4.47 -2.69
N THR A 15 -1.15 -5.49 -3.53
CA THR A 15 0.08 -5.65 -4.30
C THR A 15 0.31 -4.47 -5.24
N ILE A 16 -0.72 -4.03 -5.96
CA ILE A 16 -0.63 -2.87 -6.85
C ILE A 16 -0.32 -1.59 -6.05
N MET A 17 -1.00 -1.39 -4.91
CA MET A 17 -0.76 -0.24 -4.04
C MET A 17 0.67 -0.18 -3.50
N THR A 18 1.30 -1.32 -3.25
CA THR A 18 2.69 -1.37 -2.77
C THR A 18 3.70 -1.32 -3.91
N LEU A 19 3.35 -1.85 -5.07
CA LEU A 19 4.19 -1.84 -6.26
C LEU A 19 4.35 -0.42 -6.83
N MET A 20 3.28 0.38 -6.82
CA MET A 20 3.30 1.76 -7.32
C MET A 20 4.42 2.62 -6.71
N PRO A 21 4.54 2.76 -5.37
CA PRO A 21 5.62 3.54 -4.78
C PRO A 21 7.00 2.94 -5.03
N ALA A 22 7.14 1.62 -5.15
CA ALA A 22 8.40 0.98 -5.49
C ALA A 22 8.88 1.38 -6.90
N VAL A 23 7.99 1.38 -7.88
CA VAL A 23 8.27 1.81 -9.24
C VAL A 23 8.56 3.32 -9.28
N LEU A 24 7.78 4.15 -8.59
CA LEU A 24 8.03 5.58 -8.46
C LEU A 24 9.42 5.86 -7.88
N TYR A 25 9.82 5.13 -6.86
CA TYR A 25 11.14 5.34 -6.24
C TYR A 25 12.27 5.03 -7.22
N ILE A 26 12.17 3.94 -7.97
CA ILE A 26 13.20 3.56 -8.96
C ILE A 26 13.28 4.60 -10.09
N THR A 27 12.14 5.06 -10.60
CA THR A 27 12.09 6.02 -11.70
C THR A 27 12.67 7.38 -11.30
N PHE A 28 12.40 7.83 -10.09
CA PHE A 28 12.87 9.13 -9.57
C PHE A 28 14.07 9.01 -8.63
N PHE A 29 14.79 7.89 -8.67
CA PHE A 29 15.91 7.59 -7.78
C PHE A 29 16.96 8.71 -7.70
N ASN A 30 17.29 9.34 -8.84
CA ASN A 30 18.31 10.38 -8.91
C ASN A 30 17.84 11.75 -8.37
N THR A 31 16.53 11.97 -8.32
CA THR A 31 15.97 13.26 -7.91
C THR A 31 15.81 13.38 -6.39
N PHE A 32 15.83 12.25 -5.65
CA PHE A 32 15.72 12.27 -4.21
C PHE A 32 17.06 12.68 -3.55
N ASP A 33 17.03 13.77 -2.80
CA ASP A 33 18.18 14.24 -2.02
C ASP A 33 18.07 13.74 -0.59
N ILE A 34 18.50 12.50 -0.38
CA ILE A 34 18.53 11.80 0.91
C ILE A 34 19.90 11.17 1.13
N GLN A 35 20.21 10.87 2.38
CA GLN A 35 21.47 10.20 2.75
C GLN A 35 21.69 8.93 1.90
N ILE A 36 22.93 8.73 1.47
CA ILE A 36 23.30 7.63 0.56
C ILE A 36 22.91 6.26 1.13
N ILE A 37 23.03 6.07 2.43
CA ILE A 37 22.67 4.81 3.10
C ILE A 37 21.17 4.57 3.01
N ALA A 38 20.35 5.58 3.36
CA ALA A 38 18.89 5.49 3.27
C ALA A 38 18.43 5.26 1.82
N LYS A 39 19.08 5.93 0.87
CA LYS A 39 18.82 5.79 -0.56
C LYS A 39 19.01 4.34 -1.05
N LYS A 40 20.11 3.69 -0.62
CA LYS A 40 20.39 2.29 -0.94
C LYS A 40 19.38 1.34 -0.29
N ILE A 41 19.06 1.55 0.98
CA ILE A 41 18.08 0.73 1.71
C ILE A 41 16.72 0.77 1.00
N LEU A 42 16.23 1.96 0.66
CA LEU A 42 14.95 2.11 -0.05
C LEU A 42 14.99 1.45 -1.43
N LEU A 43 16.13 1.48 -2.12
CA LEU A 43 16.30 0.81 -3.40
C LEU A 43 16.19 -0.72 -3.26
N TYR A 44 16.85 -1.30 -2.26
CA TYR A 44 16.73 -2.75 -1.99
C TYR A 44 15.30 -3.15 -1.63
N PHE A 45 14.60 -2.35 -0.82
CA PHE A 45 13.18 -2.58 -0.53
C PHE A 45 12.30 -2.50 -1.79
N SER A 46 12.58 -1.56 -2.69
CA SER A 46 11.85 -1.44 -3.96
C SER A 46 12.01 -2.68 -4.84
N PHE A 47 13.23 -3.19 -4.99
CA PHE A 47 13.48 -4.44 -5.72
C PHE A 47 12.83 -5.64 -5.04
N PHE A 48 12.90 -5.73 -3.72
CA PHE A 48 12.27 -6.78 -2.94
C PHE A 48 10.75 -6.80 -3.15
N ILE A 49 10.09 -5.64 -3.14
CA ILE A 49 8.66 -5.50 -3.41
C ILE A 49 8.31 -5.97 -4.82
N ILE A 50 9.11 -5.61 -5.82
CA ILE A 50 8.88 -6.04 -7.21
C ILE A 50 8.95 -7.58 -7.30
N ILE A 51 9.98 -8.19 -6.71
CA ILE A 51 10.15 -9.65 -6.72
C ILE A 51 8.97 -10.33 -6.02
N ILE A 52 8.59 -9.85 -4.84
CA ILE A 52 7.46 -10.40 -4.08
C ILE A 52 6.13 -10.23 -4.84
N SER A 53 5.96 -9.13 -5.56
CA SER A 53 4.75 -8.89 -6.36
C SER A 53 4.56 -9.96 -7.45
N PHE A 54 5.61 -10.48 -8.02
CA PHE A 54 5.51 -11.62 -8.95
C PHE A 54 5.05 -12.92 -8.24
N LEU A 55 5.44 -13.11 -6.98
CA LEU A 55 5.01 -14.27 -6.20
C LEU A 55 3.52 -14.22 -5.81
N THR A 56 2.86 -13.07 -5.92
CA THR A 56 1.42 -12.95 -5.65
C THR A 56 0.59 -13.86 -6.54
N ILE A 57 1.06 -14.15 -7.75
CA ILE A 57 0.38 -15.05 -8.70
C ILE A 57 0.30 -16.47 -8.14
N LEU A 58 1.34 -16.92 -7.44
CA LEU A 58 1.45 -18.28 -6.91
C LEU A 58 0.91 -18.39 -5.47
N TYR A 59 1.21 -17.40 -4.63
CA TYR A 59 0.93 -17.42 -3.19
C TYR A 59 0.28 -16.11 -2.70
N PRO A 60 -0.94 -15.78 -3.14
CA PRO A 60 -1.58 -14.49 -2.87
C PRO A 60 -1.73 -14.20 -1.37
N THR A 61 -2.14 -15.17 -0.57
CA THR A 61 -2.38 -14.99 0.87
C THR A 61 -1.09 -14.75 1.65
N PHE A 62 -0.01 -15.45 1.30
CA PHE A 62 1.29 -15.30 1.96
C PHE A 62 1.90 -13.94 1.65
N VAL A 63 1.89 -13.56 0.37
CA VAL A 63 2.41 -12.26 -0.09
C VAL A 63 1.62 -11.10 0.52
N ASP A 64 0.30 -11.24 0.62
CA ASP A 64 -0.55 -10.21 1.24
C ASP A 64 -0.14 -9.88 2.68
N ARG A 65 0.20 -10.89 3.46
CA ARG A 65 0.70 -10.70 4.84
C ARG A 65 2.05 -10.02 4.89
N ILE A 66 2.98 -10.36 3.99
CA ILE A 66 4.28 -9.68 3.91
C ILE A 66 4.10 -8.22 3.52
N LEU A 67 3.24 -7.93 2.53
CA LEU A 67 2.98 -6.57 2.08
C LEU A 67 2.35 -5.68 3.15
N LEU A 68 1.60 -6.24 4.11
CA LEU A 68 1.11 -5.49 5.26
C LEU A 68 2.23 -4.86 6.09
N TYR A 69 3.34 -5.56 6.27
CA TYR A 69 4.50 -5.02 6.99
C TYR A 69 5.23 -3.94 6.20
N LEU A 70 5.05 -3.90 4.88
CA LEU A 70 5.67 -2.94 3.99
C LEU A 70 4.83 -1.66 3.77
N VAL A 71 3.72 -1.49 4.48
CA VAL A 71 2.89 -0.27 4.41
C VAL A 71 3.69 0.99 4.76
N PHE A 72 4.62 0.89 5.70
CA PHE A 72 5.51 2.01 6.05
C PHE A 72 6.36 2.49 4.87
N PHE A 73 6.80 1.57 4.02
CA PHE A 73 7.54 1.92 2.81
C PHE A 73 6.72 2.82 1.89
N GLN A 74 5.42 2.53 1.70
CA GLN A 74 4.53 3.37 0.91
C GLN A 74 4.46 4.80 1.46
N ALA A 75 4.27 4.93 2.78
CA ALA A 75 4.19 6.24 3.43
C ALA A 75 5.48 7.05 3.27
N ILE A 76 6.64 6.39 3.42
CA ILE A 76 7.95 7.03 3.26
C ILE A 76 8.13 7.53 1.82
N ILE A 77 7.88 6.69 0.81
CA ILE A 77 8.08 7.04 -0.59
C ILE A 77 7.13 8.15 -1.03
N TYR A 78 5.86 8.09 -0.67
CA TYR A 78 4.92 9.15 -1.01
C TYR A 78 5.26 10.47 -0.30
N SER A 79 5.75 10.41 0.94
CA SER A 79 6.25 11.59 1.62
C SER A 79 7.45 12.22 0.90
N LEU A 80 8.44 11.41 0.53
CA LEU A 80 9.60 11.87 -0.23
C LEU A 80 9.21 12.42 -1.59
N PHE A 81 8.28 11.78 -2.27
CA PHE A 81 7.77 12.25 -3.55
C PHE A 81 7.08 13.62 -3.43
N CYS A 82 6.30 13.84 -2.37
CA CYS A 82 5.70 15.14 -2.12
C CYS A 82 6.73 16.23 -1.84
N GLU A 83 7.91 15.89 -1.29
CA GLU A 83 8.99 16.88 -1.02
C GLU A 83 9.62 17.44 -2.31
N LEU A 84 9.48 16.76 -3.45
CA LEU A 84 9.99 17.24 -4.74
C LEU A 84 9.20 18.45 -5.29
N PHE A 85 8.03 18.73 -4.73
CA PHE A 85 7.14 19.78 -5.23
C PHE A 85 7.22 21.03 -4.36
N SER A 86 6.82 22.18 -4.94
CA SER A 86 6.72 23.45 -4.22
C SER A 86 5.72 23.37 -3.06
N LEU A 87 5.86 24.22 -2.04
CA LEU A 87 5.05 24.18 -0.82
C LEU A 87 3.54 24.11 -1.06
N LYS A 88 3.01 24.88 -2.00
CA LYS A 88 1.58 24.84 -2.38
C LYS A 88 1.18 23.46 -2.92
N ASN A 89 1.91 22.98 -3.91
CA ASN A 89 1.59 21.70 -4.57
C ASN A 89 1.80 20.49 -3.65
N LYS A 90 2.78 20.58 -2.74
CA LYS A 90 3.04 19.58 -1.71
C LYS A 90 1.82 19.32 -0.82
N MET A 91 1.15 20.37 -0.35
CA MET A 91 -0.05 20.24 0.47
C MET A 91 -1.20 19.60 -0.30
N TYR A 92 -1.44 20.01 -1.54
CA TYR A 92 -2.46 19.41 -2.39
C TYR A 92 -2.19 17.95 -2.66
N LEU A 93 -0.96 17.58 -2.98
CA LEU A 93 -0.58 16.17 -3.22
C LEU A 93 -0.75 15.30 -1.98
N LYS A 94 -0.34 15.77 -0.80
CA LYS A 94 -0.56 15.07 0.46
C LYS A 94 -2.06 14.83 0.70
N SER A 95 -2.89 15.84 0.48
CA SER A 95 -4.34 15.72 0.63
C SER A 95 -4.93 14.71 -0.37
N ILE A 96 -4.46 14.70 -1.61
CA ILE A 96 -4.91 13.75 -2.63
C ILE A 96 -4.55 12.31 -2.22
N PHE A 97 -3.32 12.07 -1.77
CA PHE A 97 -2.94 10.74 -1.30
C PHE A 97 -3.78 10.27 -0.11
N VAL A 98 -4.01 11.14 0.87
CA VAL A 98 -4.89 10.82 2.02
C VAL A 98 -6.29 10.49 1.55
N LEU A 99 -6.88 11.26 0.64
CA LEU A 99 -8.22 11.01 0.09
C LEU A 99 -8.29 9.68 -0.66
N ILE A 100 -7.28 9.35 -1.46
CA ILE A 100 -7.21 8.06 -2.16
C ILE A 100 -7.19 6.90 -1.16
N TYR A 101 -6.35 6.98 -0.12
CA TYR A 101 -6.28 5.94 0.90
C TYR A 101 -7.58 5.82 1.70
N LEU A 102 -8.22 6.93 2.05
CA LEU A 102 -9.53 6.93 2.72
C LEU A 102 -10.61 6.32 1.82
N PHE A 103 -10.60 6.62 0.52
CA PHE A 103 -11.53 6.04 -0.43
C PHE A 103 -11.35 4.52 -0.53
N ILE A 104 -10.10 4.06 -0.64
CA ILE A 104 -9.78 2.62 -0.68
C ILE A 104 -10.19 1.95 0.62
N LEU A 105 -9.90 2.55 1.77
CA LEU A 105 -10.32 2.03 3.08
C LEU A 105 -11.84 1.91 3.16
N ASN A 106 -12.56 2.96 2.75
CA ASN A 106 -14.03 2.95 2.74
C ASN A 106 -14.57 1.84 1.83
N PHE A 107 -13.98 1.67 0.64
CA PHE A 107 -14.35 0.59 -0.26
C PHE A 107 -14.15 -0.80 0.38
N PHE A 108 -13.00 -1.04 1.03
CA PHE A 108 -12.75 -2.30 1.73
C PHE A 108 -13.70 -2.55 2.89
N LEU A 109 -14.06 -1.51 3.65
CA LEU A 109 -14.98 -1.64 4.79
C LEU A 109 -16.42 -1.95 4.33
N ASN A 110 -16.85 -1.45 3.17
CA ASN A 110 -18.20 -1.67 2.68
C ASN A 110 -18.34 -2.90 1.78
N PHE A 111 -17.34 -3.23 1.00
CA PHE A 111 -17.38 -4.29 -0.02
C PHE A 111 -16.39 -5.43 0.24
N GLY A 112 -15.56 -5.35 1.27
CA GLY A 112 -14.62 -6.42 1.62
C GLY A 112 -15.36 -7.67 2.05
N PHE A 113 -14.86 -8.84 1.64
CA PHE A 113 -15.44 -10.14 2.01
C PHE A 113 -15.55 -10.34 3.52
N HIS A 114 -14.64 -9.73 4.28
CA HIS A 114 -14.61 -9.76 5.74
C HIS A 114 -15.33 -8.57 6.40
N ALA A 115 -15.97 -7.69 5.63
CA ALA A 115 -16.68 -6.53 6.18
C ALA A 115 -17.71 -6.94 7.24
N ASN A 116 -18.40 -8.05 7.02
CA ASN A 116 -19.40 -8.58 7.96
C ASN A 116 -18.81 -9.01 9.32
N PHE A 117 -17.52 -9.35 9.38
CA PHE A 117 -16.85 -9.71 10.64
C PHE A 117 -16.35 -8.49 11.42
N TRP A 118 -16.18 -7.34 10.75
CA TRP A 118 -15.75 -6.08 11.36
C TRP A 118 -16.92 -5.19 11.79
N ILE A 119 -18.13 -5.46 11.26
CA ILE A 119 -19.37 -4.69 11.51
C ILE A 119 -19.97 -4.89 12.92
N PRO A 120 -19.77 -6.01 13.67
CA PRO A 120 -20.37 -6.12 15.01
C PRO A 120 -19.95 -4.99 15.97
N TYR A 121 -18.80 -4.36 15.75
CA TYR A 121 -18.42 -3.17 16.53
C TYR A 121 -19.29 -1.93 16.25
N LYS A 122 -20.00 -1.90 15.16
CA LYS A 122 -20.88 -0.81 14.78
C LYS A 122 -22.18 -0.81 15.61
N ASN A 123 -22.62 -1.97 16.06
CA ASN A 123 -23.89 -2.13 16.77
C ASN A 123 -23.81 -1.80 18.25
N ILE A 124 -22.65 -1.90 18.88
CA ILE A 124 -22.49 -1.62 20.32
C ILE A 124 -22.53 -0.11 20.60
N LEU A 125 -22.00 0.71 19.69
CA LEU A 125 -22.00 2.18 19.85
C LEU A 125 -23.33 2.86 19.48
N LEU A 126 -24.19 2.17 18.72
CA LEU A 126 -25.50 2.71 18.33
C LEU A 126 -26.63 2.32 19.30
N TYR A 127 -26.38 1.45 20.27
CA TYR A 127 -27.35 1.03 21.30
C TYR A 127 -27.08 1.66 22.69
N ILE A 128 -26.16 2.59 22.79
CA ILE A 128 -25.94 3.47 23.93
C ILE A 128 -26.51 4.85 23.59
#